data_cd19a4259aaaf40486047e4ab4800f4c
#
_entry.id   cd19a4259aaaf40486047e4ab4800f4c
#
_cell.length_a   1.000
_cell.length_b   1.000
_cell.length_c   1.000
_cell.angle_alpha   90.00
_cell.angle_beta   90.00
_cell.angle_gamma   90.00
#
_symmetry.space_group_name_H-M   'P 1'
#
loop_
_entity.id
_entity.type
_entity.pdbx_description
1 polymer ?
#
loop_
_entity_poly.entity_id
_entity_poly.type
_entity_poly.pdbx_seq_one_letter_code
_entity_poly.pdbx_strand_id
1 'polypeptide(L)'
;ISPWRYIHMNPLKQKLDINNERYRIIVSVKEDYLDGKLSLEEGNRILKEKLGTCTPDEFAYAEQSLKGVYKDEEILDKMDDLLNLFDGVLVRAQNEYPENHPLWVYLEEINAVEKVALEADELLKQEKFIKNPWLGIFDSLAQWRTHLSRKQNQLYPMLEDHGFDRPTRIMWTFDDGVRDAI
;
A
#
# COMPACT_ATOMS: atom_id res chain seq x y z
N ILE A 1 40.14 -4.28 17.69
CA ILE A 1 38.95 -3.60 18.23
C ILE A 1 38.47 -2.69 17.12
N SER A 2 37.48 -3.14 16.36
CA SER A 2 36.89 -2.37 15.25
C SER A 2 35.81 -1.44 15.79
N PRO A 3 35.90 -0.10 15.51
CA PRO A 3 34.96 0.90 16.04
C PRO A 3 33.67 1.05 15.22
N TRP A 4 33.35 0.17 14.28
CA TRP A 4 32.23 0.36 13.32
C TRP A 4 31.06 -0.58 13.58
N ARG A 5 30.61 -0.71 14.82
CA ARG A 5 29.26 -1.18 15.11
C ARG A 5 28.32 0.03 15.29
N TYR A 6 28.25 0.88 14.31
CA TYR A 6 27.05 1.70 14.18
C TYR A 6 25.93 0.76 13.69
N ILE A 7 25.09 0.39 14.63
CA ILE A 7 23.74 -0.08 14.37
C ILE A 7 23.14 0.97 13.42
N HIS A 8 22.95 0.60 12.15
CA HIS A 8 22.13 1.37 11.23
C HIS A 8 20.70 1.33 11.78
N MET A 9 20.41 2.20 12.72
CA MET A 9 19.04 2.49 13.11
C MET A 9 18.42 3.12 11.87
N ASN A 10 17.45 2.39 11.26
CA ASN A 10 16.71 2.86 10.11
C ASN A 10 16.16 4.27 10.42
N PRO A 11 16.54 5.33 9.68
CA PRO A 11 16.10 6.69 9.97
C PRO A 11 14.58 6.85 10.02
N LEU A 12 13.86 6.00 9.27
CA LEU A 12 12.39 5.95 9.27
C LEU A 12 11.83 5.46 10.61
N LYS A 13 12.50 4.51 11.28
CA LYS A 13 12.06 4.00 12.59
C LYS A 13 12.03 5.09 13.67
N GLN A 14 12.87 6.12 13.55
CA GLN A 14 12.89 7.26 14.48
C GLN A 14 11.81 8.31 14.17
N LYS A 15 11.33 8.34 12.91
CA LYS A 15 10.32 9.31 12.44
C LYS A 15 8.90 8.78 12.49
N LEU A 16 8.74 7.45 12.39
CA LEU A 16 7.45 6.80 12.51
C LEU A 16 7.27 6.41 13.99
N ASP A 17 6.21 6.90 14.61
CA ASP A 17 5.81 6.52 15.97
C ASP A 17 5.23 5.09 15.96
N ILE A 18 6.11 4.11 15.66
CA ILE A 18 5.74 2.71 15.52
C ILE A 18 5.78 2.05 16.89
N ASN A 19 4.63 1.69 17.40
CA ASN A 19 4.50 0.86 18.58
C ASN A 19 5.12 -0.52 18.32
N ASN A 20 6.22 -0.83 19.00
CA ASN A 20 6.99 -2.05 18.79
C ASN A 20 6.17 -3.35 19.02
N GLU A 21 5.15 -3.33 19.87
CA GLU A 21 4.28 -4.48 20.12
C GLU A 21 3.31 -4.70 18.96
N ARG A 22 2.63 -3.67 18.52
CA ARG A 22 1.72 -3.70 17.37
C ARG A 22 2.44 -4.17 16.10
N TYR A 23 3.61 -3.61 15.87
CA TYR A 23 4.47 -3.99 14.75
C TYR A 23 4.85 -5.48 14.78
N ARG A 24 5.23 -6.03 15.94
CA ARG A 24 5.54 -7.47 16.07
C ARG A 24 4.34 -8.34 15.75
N ILE A 25 3.14 -7.95 16.15
CA ILE A 25 1.90 -8.66 15.82
C ILE A 25 1.70 -8.68 14.30
N ILE A 26 1.84 -7.54 13.64
CA ILE A 26 1.67 -7.42 12.18
C ILE A 26 2.67 -8.32 11.45
N VAL A 27 3.95 -8.24 11.79
CA VAL A 27 5.01 -9.05 11.18
C VAL A 27 4.77 -10.53 11.41
N SER A 28 4.52 -10.94 12.67
CA SER A 28 4.28 -12.34 13.01
C SER A 28 3.09 -12.96 12.26
N VAL A 29 1.98 -12.23 12.15
CA VAL A 29 0.80 -12.74 11.42
C VAL A 29 1.07 -12.84 9.92
N LYS A 30 1.80 -11.87 9.33
CA LYS A 30 2.21 -11.95 7.92
C LYS A 30 3.16 -13.14 7.66
N GLU A 31 4.17 -13.33 8.51
CA GLU A 31 5.10 -14.45 8.40
C GLU A 31 4.39 -15.79 8.53
N ASP A 32 3.55 -15.95 9.55
CA ASP A 32 2.81 -17.21 9.78
C ASP A 32 1.82 -17.50 8.64
N TYR A 33 1.22 -16.48 8.03
CA TYR A 33 0.42 -16.65 6.83
C TYR A 33 1.27 -17.05 5.62
N LEU A 34 2.37 -16.36 5.36
CA LEU A 34 3.27 -16.65 4.24
C LEU A 34 3.87 -18.06 4.33
N ASP A 35 4.18 -18.51 5.54
CA ASP A 35 4.69 -19.85 5.83
C ASP A 35 3.60 -20.95 5.80
N GLY A 36 2.33 -20.57 5.62
CA GLY A 36 1.19 -21.51 5.61
C GLY A 36 0.82 -22.07 6.97
N LYS A 37 1.23 -21.42 8.06
CA LYS A 37 0.89 -21.78 9.45
C LYS A 37 -0.47 -21.25 9.90
N LEU A 38 -0.96 -20.20 9.26
CA LEU A 38 -2.27 -19.59 9.50
C LEU A 38 -3.08 -19.54 8.21
N SER A 39 -4.39 -19.75 8.32
CA SER A 39 -5.33 -19.41 7.25
C SER A 39 -5.56 -17.90 7.21
N LEU A 40 -6.12 -17.42 6.09
CA LEU A 40 -6.49 -16.01 5.92
C LEU A 40 -7.49 -15.56 7.01
N GLU A 41 -8.51 -16.37 7.30
CA GLU A 41 -9.53 -16.09 8.30
C GLU A 41 -8.93 -16.03 9.71
N GLU A 42 -8.05 -16.96 10.07
CA GLU A 42 -7.40 -16.98 11.38
C GLU A 42 -6.48 -15.78 11.56
N GLY A 43 -5.68 -15.45 10.55
CA GLY A 43 -4.81 -14.28 10.57
C GLY A 43 -5.61 -12.98 10.70
N ASN A 44 -6.67 -12.80 9.90
CA ASN A 44 -7.55 -11.64 10.01
C ASN A 44 -8.20 -11.52 11.39
N ARG A 45 -8.68 -12.64 11.96
CA ARG A 45 -9.24 -12.68 13.31
C ARG A 45 -8.21 -12.22 14.36
N ILE A 46 -6.98 -12.74 14.29
CA ILE A 46 -5.89 -12.34 15.21
C ILE A 46 -5.61 -10.84 15.11
N LEU A 47 -5.54 -10.30 13.89
CA LEU A 47 -5.32 -8.86 13.68
C LEU A 47 -6.46 -8.03 14.27
N LYS A 48 -7.72 -8.41 14.03
CA LYS A 48 -8.89 -7.74 14.61
C LYS A 48 -8.89 -7.77 16.15
N GLU A 49 -8.59 -8.92 16.75
CA GLU A 49 -8.58 -9.07 18.20
C GLU A 49 -7.42 -8.34 18.87
N LYS A 50 -6.22 -8.37 18.29
CA LYS A 50 -5.01 -7.85 18.94
C LYS A 50 -4.67 -6.40 18.57
N LEU A 51 -5.02 -5.96 17.36
CA LEU A 51 -4.72 -4.60 16.88
C LEU A 51 -5.96 -3.72 16.83
N GLY A 52 -7.11 -4.29 16.46
CA GLY A 52 -8.31 -3.54 16.11
C GLY A 52 -8.17 -2.82 14.78
N THR A 53 -7.19 -1.93 14.65
CA THR A 53 -6.89 -1.17 13.44
C THR A 53 -5.40 -1.22 13.12
N CYS A 54 -5.03 -1.06 11.85
CA CYS A 54 -3.65 -0.95 11.36
C CYS A 54 -3.55 0.27 10.45
N THR A 55 -2.54 1.12 10.65
CA THR A 55 -2.31 2.25 9.76
C THR A 55 -1.51 1.83 8.52
N PRO A 56 -1.61 2.57 7.39
CA PRO A 56 -0.81 2.29 6.19
C PRO A 56 0.70 2.28 6.47
N ASP A 57 1.18 3.14 7.36
CA ASP A 57 2.60 3.20 7.73
C ASP A 57 3.04 1.96 8.51
N GLU A 58 2.22 1.46 9.47
CA GLU A 58 2.48 0.21 10.17
C GLU A 58 2.54 -0.97 9.19
N PHE A 59 1.59 -1.01 8.24
CA PHE A 59 1.55 -2.03 7.19
C PHE A 59 2.80 -2.00 6.30
N ALA A 60 3.13 -0.83 5.75
CA ALA A 60 4.25 -0.65 4.84
C ALA A 60 5.61 -0.85 5.53
N TYR A 61 5.73 -0.46 6.81
CA TYR A 61 6.93 -0.72 7.58
C TYR A 61 7.12 -2.21 7.87
N ALA A 62 6.04 -2.94 8.10
CA ALA A 62 6.09 -4.39 8.22
C ALA A 62 6.57 -5.05 6.92
N GLU A 63 6.15 -4.56 5.74
CA GLU A 63 6.68 -5.03 4.45
C GLU A 63 8.20 -4.81 4.34
N GLN A 64 8.69 -3.64 4.73
CA GLN A 64 10.14 -3.37 4.70
C GLN A 64 10.93 -4.35 5.58
N SER A 65 10.36 -4.79 6.71
CA SER A 65 11.05 -5.71 7.62
C SER A 65 11.16 -7.15 7.09
N LEU A 66 10.27 -7.54 6.19
CA LEU A 66 10.30 -8.85 5.54
C LEU A 66 11.35 -8.91 4.41
N LYS A 67 12.04 -7.80 4.12
CA LYS A 67 13.13 -7.75 3.15
C LYS A 67 14.24 -8.72 3.53
N GLY A 68 14.58 -9.62 2.58
CA GLY A 68 15.62 -10.64 2.77
C GLY A 68 15.13 -11.90 3.48
N VAL A 69 13.89 -11.95 3.97
CA VAL A 69 13.23 -13.16 4.49
C VAL A 69 12.46 -13.85 3.37
N TYR A 70 11.64 -13.08 2.64
CA TYR A 70 10.86 -13.55 1.48
C TYR A 70 11.29 -12.81 0.22
N LYS A 71 11.21 -13.47 -0.94
CA LYS A 71 11.44 -12.83 -2.24
C LYS A 71 10.28 -11.88 -2.58
N ASP A 72 10.58 -10.88 -3.39
CA ASP A 72 9.56 -9.90 -3.81
C ASP A 72 8.45 -10.57 -4.65
N GLU A 73 8.81 -11.57 -5.49
CA GLU A 73 7.86 -12.36 -6.28
C GLU A 73 6.88 -13.15 -5.38
N GLU A 74 7.36 -13.73 -4.28
CA GLU A 74 6.52 -14.49 -3.35
C GLU A 74 5.49 -13.60 -2.65
N ILE A 75 5.86 -12.35 -2.36
CA ILE A 75 4.95 -11.36 -1.78
C ILE A 75 3.94 -10.88 -2.85
N LEU A 76 4.41 -10.63 -4.08
CA LEU A 76 3.54 -10.18 -5.17
C LEU A 76 2.46 -11.22 -5.50
N ASP A 77 2.84 -12.48 -5.57
CA ASP A 77 1.90 -13.59 -5.85
C ASP A 77 0.81 -13.74 -4.77
N LYS A 78 1.09 -13.32 -3.54
CA LYS A 78 0.17 -13.40 -2.41
C LYS A 78 -0.40 -12.03 -1.98
N MET A 79 -0.18 -10.98 -2.78
CA MET A 79 -0.52 -9.62 -2.33
C MET A 79 -2.01 -9.43 -2.10
N ASP A 80 -2.86 -9.94 -2.96
CA ASP A 80 -4.32 -9.84 -2.79
C ASP A 80 -4.75 -10.51 -1.49
N ASP A 81 -4.18 -11.66 -1.17
CA ASP A 81 -4.43 -12.35 0.09
C ASP A 81 -3.89 -11.56 1.29
N LEU A 82 -2.68 -10.97 1.16
CA LEU A 82 -2.12 -10.12 2.21
C LEU A 82 -2.97 -8.87 2.45
N LEU A 83 -3.57 -8.28 1.42
CA LEU A 83 -4.52 -7.19 1.58
C LEU A 83 -5.81 -7.68 2.25
N ASN A 84 -6.34 -8.82 1.82
CA ASN A 84 -7.52 -9.45 2.42
C ASN A 84 -7.30 -9.86 3.89
N LEU A 85 -6.06 -10.22 4.25
CA LEU A 85 -5.67 -10.49 5.63
C LEU A 85 -5.92 -9.29 6.55
N PHE A 86 -5.82 -8.06 6.02
CA PHE A 86 -6.07 -6.81 6.73
C PHE A 86 -7.47 -6.21 6.48
N ASP A 87 -8.38 -6.98 5.85
CA ASP A 87 -9.74 -6.51 5.62
C ASP A 87 -10.44 -6.13 6.92
N GLY A 88 -11.00 -4.91 6.97
CA GLY A 88 -11.62 -4.33 8.15
C GLY A 88 -10.65 -3.98 9.29
N VAL A 89 -9.34 -4.13 9.09
CA VAL A 89 -8.27 -3.75 10.05
C VAL A 89 -7.48 -2.56 9.53
N LEU A 90 -7.13 -2.55 8.24
CA LEU A 90 -6.39 -1.44 7.61
C LEU A 90 -7.30 -0.22 7.54
N VAL A 91 -6.88 0.86 8.21
CA VAL A 91 -7.61 2.13 8.17
C VAL A 91 -7.03 3.05 7.10
N ARG A 92 -7.89 3.87 6.50
CA ARG A 92 -7.44 4.90 5.56
C ARG A 92 -6.65 5.96 6.34
N ALA A 93 -5.51 6.38 5.78
CA ALA A 93 -4.78 7.53 6.33
C ALA A 93 -5.65 8.79 6.19
N GLN A 94 -5.93 9.45 7.30
CA GLN A 94 -6.68 10.71 7.34
C GLN A 94 -5.68 11.88 7.39
N ASN A 95 -4.84 11.98 6.38
CA ASN A 95 -3.88 13.06 6.30
C ASN A 95 -4.47 14.17 5.43
N GLU A 96 -4.71 15.32 6.02
CA GLU A 96 -5.03 16.55 5.29
C GLU A 96 -3.73 17.34 5.09
N TYR A 97 -3.42 17.68 3.86
CA TYR A 97 -2.28 18.52 3.53
C TYR A 97 -2.77 19.83 2.90
N PRO A 98 -2.16 20.98 3.24
CA PRO A 98 -2.48 22.24 2.56
C PRO A 98 -2.04 22.20 1.09
N GLU A 99 -2.66 23.00 0.23
CA GLU A 99 -2.42 23.04 -1.22
C GLU A 99 -0.94 23.20 -1.62
N ASN A 100 -0.14 23.85 -0.78
CA ASN A 100 1.30 24.01 -1.02
C ASN A 100 2.16 22.86 -0.50
N HIS A 101 1.57 21.84 0.08
CA HIS A 101 2.32 20.65 0.54
C HIS A 101 2.62 19.72 -0.62
N PRO A 102 3.86 19.17 -0.73
CA PRO A 102 4.21 18.29 -1.85
C PRO A 102 3.30 17.06 -2.03
N LEU A 103 2.70 16.55 -0.95
CA LEU A 103 1.79 15.41 -1.00
C LEU A 103 0.34 15.78 -1.32
N TRP A 104 -0.02 17.06 -1.32
CA TRP A 104 -1.39 17.50 -1.62
C TRP A 104 -1.85 17.01 -3.00
N VAL A 105 -1.02 17.16 -4.02
CA VAL A 105 -1.35 16.72 -5.39
C VAL A 105 -1.64 15.23 -5.48
N TYR A 106 -0.91 14.40 -4.71
CA TYR A 106 -1.15 12.95 -4.69
C TYR A 106 -2.52 12.62 -4.10
N LEU A 107 -2.92 13.33 -3.03
CA LEU A 107 -4.24 13.13 -2.42
C LEU A 107 -5.37 13.56 -3.34
N GLU A 108 -5.24 14.71 -4.02
CA GLU A 108 -6.23 15.16 -4.98
C GLU A 108 -6.39 14.20 -6.16
N GLU A 109 -5.28 13.66 -6.67
CA GLU A 109 -5.30 12.66 -7.72
C GLU A 109 -5.97 11.35 -7.24
N ILE A 110 -5.71 10.90 -6.00
CA ILE A 110 -6.35 9.73 -5.39
C ILE A 110 -7.84 9.96 -5.22
N ASN A 111 -8.26 11.11 -4.69
CA ASN A 111 -9.67 11.46 -4.53
C ASN A 111 -10.40 11.51 -5.88
N ALA A 112 -9.74 11.99 -6.93
CA ALA A 112 -10.31 12.03 -8.26
C ALA A 112 -10.56 10.63 -8.85
N VAL A 113 -9.59 9.72 -8.73
CA VAL A 113 -9.77 8.34 -9.24
C VAL A 113 -10.79 7.56 -8.42
N GLU A 114 -10.84 7.75 -7.11
CA GLU A 114 -11.85 7.12 -6.25
C GLU A 114 -13.27 7.54 -6.66
N LYS A 115 -13.47 8.81 -6.98
CA LYS A 115 -14.74 9.29 -7.49
C LYS A 115 -15.13 8.60 -8.81
N VAL A 116 -14.18 8.48 -9.74
CA VAL A 116 -14.38 7.76 -11.00
C VAL A 116 -14.70 6.28 -10.79
N ALA A 117 -14.05 5.63 -9.83
CA ALA A 117 -14.33 4.25 -9.47
C ALA A 117 -15.75 4.07 -8.91
N LEU A 118 -16.21 4.99 -8.06
CA LEU A 118 -17.58 4.98 -7.56
C LEU A 118 -18.60 5.20 -8.68
N GLU A 119 -18.33 6.10 -9.63
CA GLU A 119 -19.18 6.32 -10.81
C GLU A 119 -19.25 5.05 -11.68
N ALA A 120 -18.13 4.35 -11.88
CA ALA A 120 -18.08 3.08 -12.61
C ALA A 120 -18.92 1.98 -11.90
N ASP A 121 -18.80 1.88 -10.57
CA ASP A 121 -19.58 0.93 -9.78
C ASP A 121 -21.09 1.17 -9.89
N GLU A 122 -21.53 2.42 -9.90
CA GLU A 122 -22.95 2.76 -10.15
C GLU A 122 -23.40 2.42 -11.56
N LEU A 123 -22.53 2.56 -12.57
CA LEU A 123 -22.84 2.15 -13.95
C LEU A 123 -22.95 0.63 -14.08
N LEU A 124 -22.14 -0.14 -13.34
CA LEU A 124 -22.21 -1.62 -13.34
C LEU A 124 -23.53 -2.17 -12.77
N LYS A 125 -24.18 -1.41 -11.87
CA LYS A 125 -25.48 -1.79 -11.29
C LYS A 125 -26.66 -1.59 -12.24
N GLN A 126 -26.46 -0.89 -13.36
CA GLN A 126 -27.53 -0.60 -14.32
C GLN A 126 -27.83 -1.83 -15.19
N GLU A 127 -29.11 -2.13 -15.41
CA GLU A 127 -29.54 -3.26 -16.26
C GLU A 127 -29.16 -3.08 -17.74
N LYS A 128 -29.01 -1.82 -18.19
CA LYS A 128 -28.68 -1.49 -19.57
C LYS A 128 -27.30 -0.89 -19.70
N PHE A 129 -26.49 -1.49 -20.57
CA PHE A 129 -25.23 -0.89 -20.97
C PHE A 129 -25.44 0.34 -21.84
N ILE A 130 -24.96 1.50 -21.38
CA ILE A 130 -24.95 2.76 -22.13
C ILE A 130 -23.49 3.16 -22.35
N LYS A 131 -23.06 3.20 -23.61
CA LYS A 131 -21.66 3.37 -23.99
C LYS A 131 -21.04 4.71 -23.54
N ASN A 132 -21.76 5.82 -23.72
CA ASN A 132 -21.18 7.15 -23.52
C ASN A 132 -20.67 7.44 -22.11
N PRO A 133 -21.37 7.10 -21.02
CA PRO A 133 -20.82 7.21 -19.67
C PRO A 133 -19.52 6.43 -19.49
N TRP A 134 -19.41 5.23 -20.05
CA TRP A 134 -18.20 4.42 -19.97
C TRP A 134 -17.00 5.05 -20.68
N LEU A 135 -17.23 5.73 -21.81
CA LEU A 135 -16.14 6.47 -22.48
C LEU A 135 -15.59 7.57 -21.58
N GLY A 136 -16.47 8.29 -20.86
CA GLY A 136 -16.04 9.30 -19.88
C GLY A 136 -15.24 8.69 -18.72
N ILE A 137 -15.64 7.52 -18.22
CA ILE A 137 -14.89 6.77 -17.19
C ILE A 137 -13.48 6.43 -17.72
N PHE A 138 -13.36 5.84 -18.91
CA PHE A 138 -12.06 5.47 -19.47
C PHE A 138 -11.17 6.68 -19.75
N ASP A 139 -11.72 7.78 -20.26
CA ASP A 139 -10.96 9.01 -20.46
C ASP A 139 -10.42 9.59 -19.12
N SER A 140 -11.21 9.47 -18.06
CA SER A 140 -10.80 9.91 -16.73
C SER A 140 -9.74 8.99 -16.13
N LEU A 141 -9.88 7.67 -16.28
CA LEU A 141 -8.90 6.68 -15.82
C LEU A 141 -7.55 6.83 -16.56
N ALA A 142 -7.56 7.18 -17.86
CA ALA A 142 -6.34 7.39 -18.62
C ALA A 142 -5.43 8.49 -18.02
N GLN A 143 -6.01 9.48 -17.33
CA GLN A 143 -5.26 10.51 -16.64
C GLN A 143 -4.51 9.99 -15.41
N TRP A 144 -4.93 8.85 -14.86
CA TRP A 144 -4.27 8.19 -13.74
C TRP A 144 -2.82 7.78 -14.05
N ARG A 145 -2.48 7.61 -15.32
CA ARG A 145 -1.10 7.36 -15.76
C ARG A 145 -0.12 8.44 -15.29
N THR A 146 -0.58 9.69 -15.20
CA THR A 146 0.25 10.80 -14.69
C THR A 146 0.54 10.63 -13.20
N HIS A 147 -0.44 10.21 -12.40
CA HIS A 147 -0.26 9.89 -10.98
C HIS A 147 0.77 8.77 -10.78
N LEU A 148 0.63 7.66 -11.51
CA LEU A 148 1.54 6.53 -11.44
C LEU A 148 2.97 6.95 -11.82
N SER A 149 3.13 7.70 -12.91
CA SER A 149 4.43 8.23 -13.33
C SER A 149 5.04 9.18 -12.29
N ARG A 150 4.23 9.99 -11.62
CA ARG A 150 4.68 10.89 -10.54
C ARG A 150 5.16 10.10 -9.33
N LYS A 151 4.43 9.05 -8.91
CA LYS A 151 4.87 8.15 -7.85
C LYS A 151 6.22 7.52 -8.19
N GLN A 152 6.33 6.92 -9.37
CA GLN A 152 7.53 6.21 -9.81
C GLN A 152 8.75 7.12 -9.98
N ASN A 153 8.59 8.35 -10.47
CA ASN A 153 9.70 9.23 -10.76
C ASN A 153 10.07 10.21 -9.64
N GLN A 154 9.19 10.43 -8.67
CA GLN A 154 9.40 11.42 -7.61
C GLN A 154 9.33 10.79 -6.21
N LEU A 155 8.24 10.08 -5.90
CA LEU A 155 7.99 9.59 -4.55
C LEU A 155 8.85 8.36 -4.22
N TYR A 156 8.89 7.37 -5.09
CA TYR A 156 9.61 6.13 -4.82
C TYR A 156 11.12 6.32 -4.69
N PRO A 157 11.81 7.04 -5.58
CA PRO A 157 13.24 7.30 -5.40
C PRO A 157 13.55 8.00 -4.07
N MET A 158 12.71 8.95 -3.66
CA MET A 158 12.88 9.64 -2.39
C MET A 158 12.74 8.68 -1.19
N LEU A 159 11.80 7.76 -1.23
CA LEU A 159 11.61 6.74 -0.17
C LEU A 159 12.78 5.74 -0.16
N GLU A 160 13.26 5.33 -1.33
CA GLU A 160 14.38 4.40 -1.50
C GLU A 160 15.69 4.99 -0.97
N ASP A 161 15.97 6.26 -1.24
CA ASP A 161 17.11 7.00 -0.70
C ASP A 161 17.11 7.06 0.84
N HIS A 162 15.92 6.92 1.45
CA HIS A 162 15.76 6.85 2.89
C HIS A 162 15.68 5.41 3.44
N GLY A 163 15.96 4.41 2.60
CA GLY A 163 16.02 3.00 2.98
C GLY A 163 14.65 2.29 3.02
N PHE A 164 13.64 2.87 2.36
CA PHE A 164 12.30 2.31 2.26
C PHE A 164 12.07 1.78 0.83
N ASP A 165 12.85 0.75 0.46
CA ASP A 165 12.98 0.29 -0.92
C ASP A 165 12.11 -0.95 -1.25
N ARG A 166 11.71 -1.77 -0.28
CA ARG A 166 10.89 -2.95 -0.58
C ARG A 166 9.45 -2.60 -0.91
N PRO A 167 8.72 -1.82 -0.10
CA PRO A 167 7.38 -1.42 -0.46
C PRO A 167 7.30 -0.67 -1.79
N THR A 168 8.30 0.18 -2.09
CA THR A 168 8.33 0.91 -3.36
C THR A 168 8.48 -0.01 -4.56
N ARG A 169 9.34 -1.04 -4.50
CA ARG A 169 9.48 -2.03 -5.58
C ARG A 169 8.20 -2.84 -5.80
N ILE A 170 7.54 -3.25 -4.72
CA ILE A 170 6.27 -3.96 -4.81
C ILE A 170 5.21 -3.06 -5.44
N MET A 171 5.07 -1.83 -4.96
CA MET A 171 4.14 -0.85 -5.51
C MET A 171 4.44 -0.49 -6.96
N TRP A 172 5.72 -0.46 -7.36
CA TRP A 172 6.11 -0.22 -8.75
C TRP A 172 5.51 -1.28 -9.69
N THR A 173 5.58 -2.54 -9.31
CA THR A 173 5.00 -3.64 -10.10
C THR A 173 3.47 -3.52 -10.21
N PHE A 174 2.80 -3.13 -9.12
CA PHE A 174 1.36 -2.84 -9.16
C PHE A 174 1.02 -1.67 -10.07
N ASP A 175 1.74 -0.57 -9.95
CA ASP A 175 1.53 0.62 -10.76
C ASP A 175 1.69 0.32 -12.26
N ASP A 176 2.67 -0.53 -12.62
CA ASP A 176 2.87 -0.98 -14.00
C ASP A 176 1.67 -1.82 -14.48
N GLY A 177 1.19 -2.75 -13.67
CA GLY A 177 -0.01 -3.54 -14.00
C GLY A 177 -1.25 -2.68 -14.19
N VAL A 178 -1.48 -1.69 -13.34
CA VAL A 178 -2.59 -0.73 -13.48
C VAL A 178 -2.42 0.12 -14.73
N ARG A 179 -1.21 0.63 -15.00
CA ARG A 179 -0.92 1.44 -16.19
C ARG A 179 -1.16 0.68 -17.48
N ASP A 180 -0.84 -0.61 -17.51
CA ASP A 180 -1.02 -1.46 -18.69
C ASP A 180 -2.49 -1.86 -18.89
N ALA A 181 -3.30 -1.84 -17.82
CA ALA A 181 -4.73 -2.12 -17.87
C ALA A 181 -5.60 -0.93 -18.30
N ILE A 182 -5.12 0.31 -18.15
CA ILE A 182 -5.78 1.56 -18.56
C ILE A 182 -5.40 1.93 -19.99
#